data_ac8ac356c7189fcce59614248f389d38
#
_entry.id   ac8ac356c7189fcce59614248f389d38
#
_cell.length_a   1.000
_cell.length_b   1.000
_cell.length_c   1.000
_cell.angle_alpha   90.00
_cell.angle_beta   90.00
_cell.angle_gamma   90.00
#
_symmetry.space_group_name_H-M   'P 1'
#
loop_
_entity.id
_entity.type
_entity.pdbx_description
1 polymer ?
#
loop_
_entity_poly.entity_id
_entity_poly.type
_entity_poly.pdbx_seq_one_letter_code
_entity_poly.pdbx_strand_id
1 'polypeptide(L)'
;MKLEQIRPRLLVDDFQKCFDFYTEKLGYAVTWGTRNGPYASFSNRSDEGNPVFAMFQRANMPENAHYEAPEGSGHKDSVVLCIPCEDVDIEFERLKALGVEFMGEPVTIEKWYMRCVYLRDPEGNIIELSG
;
A
#
# COMPACT_ATOMS: atom_id res chain seq x y z
N MET A 1 -10.10 -11.12 -15.40
CA MET A 1 -9.44 -10.89 -14.12
C MET A 1 -9.93 -9.59 -13.50
N LYS A 2 -10.20 -9.60 -12.20
CA LYS A 2 -10.82 -8.46 -11.52
C LYS A 2 -9.82 -7.55 -10.79
N LEU A 3 -8.53 -7.74 -11.05
CA LEU A 3 -7.50 -6.88 -10.49
C LEU A 3 -7.33 -5.63 -11.34
N GLU A 4 -7.18 -4.50 -10.68
CA GLU A 4 -7.00 -3.21 -11.35
C GLU A 4 -5.52 -2.85 -11.43
N GLN A 5 -5.24 -1.63 -11.86
CA GLN A 5 -3.88 -1.14 -12.02
C GLN A 5 -3.15 -1.09 -10.69
N ILE A 6 -1.90 -1.54 -10.69
CA ILE A 6 -1.03 -1.47 -9.51
C ILE A 6 -0.76 -0.01 -9.16
N ARG A 7 -0.88 0.31 -7.87
CA ARG A 7 -0.56 1.65 -7.35
C ARG A 7 0.57 1.53 -6.34
N PRO A 8 1.73 2.11 -6.60
CA PRO A 8 2.84 2.05 -5.64
C PRO A 8 2.54 2.91 -4.41
N ARG A 9 2.93 2.38 -3.25
CA ARG A 9 2.86 3.11 -1.99
C ARG A 9 4.21 2.97 -1.30
N LEU A 10 4.87 4.10 -1.09
CA LEU A 10 6.18 4.13 -0.45
C LEU A 10 6.01 4.03 1.06
N LEU A 11 6.82 3.20 1.71
CA LEU A 11 6.86 3.11 3.16
C LEU A 11 8.03 3.94 3.66
N VAL A 12 7.76 4.89 4.53
CA VAL A 12 8.74 5.86 4.99
C VAL A 12 8.82 5.90 6.51
N ASP A 13 9.97 6.26 7.05
CA ASP A 13 10.17 6.42 8.48
C ASP A 13 9.97 7.89 8.89
N ASP A 14 10.50 8.83 8.13
CA ASP A 14 10.32 10.26 8.37
C ASP A 14 9.31 10.82 7.37
N PHE A 15 8.05 10.78 7.75
CA PHE A 15 6.94 11.16 6.87
C PHE A 15 7.03 12.62 6.44
N GLN A 16 7.26 13.53 7.38
CA GLN A 16 7.27 14.97 7.07
C GLN A 16 8.40 15.34 6.11
N LYS A 17 9.57 14.78 6.34
CA LYS A 17 10.73 15.04 5.48
C LYS A 17 10.47 14.54 4.05
N CYS A 18 9.90 13.35 3.91
CA CYS A 18 9.57 12.82 2.60
C CYS A 18 8.42 13.58 1.94
N PHE A 19 7.41 13.97 2.72
CA PHE A 19 6.32 14.80 2.23
C PHE A 19 6.84 16.11 1.63
N ASP A 20 7.71 16.79 2.35
CA ASP A 20 8.33 18.04 1.89
C ASP A 20 9.16 17.82 0.62
N PHE A 21 9.88 16.71 0.57
CA PHE A 21 10.69 16.37 -0.60
C PHE A 21 9.82 16.22 -1.86
N TYR A 22 8.76 15.42 -1.78
CA TYR A 22 7.91 15.17 -2.94
C TYR A 22 7.08 16.39 -3.35
N THR A 23 6.65 17.21 -2.40
CA THR A 23 5.86 18.40 -2.70
C THR A 23 6.72 19.59 -3.06
N GLU A 24 7.68 19.96 -2.21
CA GLU A 24 8.48 21.18 -2.40
C GLU A 24 9.60 21.02 -3.42
N LYS A 25 10.32 19.90 -3.39
CA LYS A 25 11.45 19.68 -4.29
C LYS A 25 11.00 19.15 -5.66
N LEU A 26 10.18 18.09 -5.67
CA LEU A 26 9.76 17.46 -6.92
C LEU A 26 8.48 18.07 -7.48
N GLY A 27 7.71 18.80 -6.70
CA GLY A 27 6.57 19.57 -7.18
C GLY A 27 5.28 18.78 -7.37
N TYR A 28 5.17 17.59 -6.77
CA TYR A 28 3.91 16.85 -6.83
C TYR A 28 2.83 17.54 -6.01
N ALA A 29 1.59 17.42 -6.46
CA ALA A 29 0.43 17.95 -5.75
C ALA A 29 -0.17 16.89 -4.84
N VAL A 30 -0.63 17.30 -3.66
CA VAL A 30 -1.30 16.39 -2.73
C VAL A 30 -2.73 16.16 -3.20
N THR A 31 -3.14 14.90 -3.37
CA THR A 31 -4.52 14.56 -3.72
C THR A 31 -5.32 14.20 -2.48
N TRP A 32 -4.66 13.66 -1.46
CA TRP A 32 -5.30 13.31 -0.20
C TRP A 32 -4.25 13.25 0.90
N GLY A 33 -4.66 13.55 2.14
CA GLY A 33 -3.79 13.52 3.28
C GLY A 33 -3.06 14.83 3.52
N THR A 34 -2.28 14.87 4.59
CA THR A 34 -1.55 16.08 5.01
C THR A 34 -0.13 15.74 5.42
N ARG A 35 0.67 16.78 5.61
CA ARG A 35 2.06 16.67 6.09
C ARG A 35 2.18 15.93 7.42
N ASN A 36 1.11 15.89 8.20
CA ASN A 36 1.13 15.19 9.50
C ASN A 36 1.01 13.66 9.39
N GLY A 37 0.67 13.18 8.21
CA GLY A 37 0.57 11.74 7.99
C GLY A 37 -0.64 11.11 8.66
N PRO A 38 -0.63 9.79 8.82
CA PRO A 38 0.40 8.83 8.39
C PRO A 38 0.36 8.46 6.91
N TYR A 39 -0.60 8.99 6.15
CA TYR A 39 -0.81 8.67 4.74
C TYR A 39 -0.97 9.95 3.93
N ALA A 40 -0.45 9.94 2.70
CA ALA A 40 -0.75 10.96 1.70
C ALA A 40 -0.65 10.35 0.32
N SER A 41 -1.46 10.87 -0.61
CA SER A 41 -1.36 10.50 -2.02
C SER A 41 -1.06 11.72 -2.85
N PHE A 42 -0.41 11.48 -4.00
CA PHE A 42 0.14 12.55 -4.82
C PHE A 42 -0.20 12.34 -6.29
N SER A 43 -0.36 13.45 -7.01
CA SER A 43 -0.50 13.44 -8.46
C SER A 43 0.48 14.45 -9.06
N ASN A 44 0.71 14.35 -10.37
CA ASN A 44 1.41 15.44 -11.03
C ASN A 44 0.44 16.62 -11.17
N ARG A 45 0.97 17.81 -11.40
CA ARG A 45 0.17 19.04 -11.39
C ARG A 45 -0.85 19.12 -12.53
N SER A 46 -0.66 18.35 -13.58
CA SER A 46 -1.55 18.38 -14.74
C SER A 46 -2.70 17.41 -14.64
N ASP A 47 -2.71 16.54 -13.64
CA ASP A 47 -3.72 15.50 -13.46
C ASP A 47 -4.21 15.45 -12.03
N GLU A 48 -4.82 16.52 -11.59
CA GLU A 48 -5.36 16.64 -10.25
C GLU A 48 -6.48 15.62 -10.01
N GLY A 49 -6.41 14.93 -8.89
CA GLY A 49 -7.43 13.96 -8.50
C GLY A 49 -7.09 12.51 -8.82
N ASN A 50 -6.15 12.26 -9.74
CA ASN A 50 -5.70 10.90 -10.06
C ASN A 50 -4.31 10.66 -9.45
N PRO A 51 -4.24 9.97 -8.30
CA PRO A 51 -2.94 9.75 -7.66
C PRO A 51 -2.05 8.85 -8.50
N VAL A 52 -0.76 9.20 -8.61
CA VAL A 52 0.23 8.38 -9.28
C VAL A 52 1.01 7.52 -8.28
N PHE A 53 1.10 7.96 -7.03
CA PHE A 53 1.67 7.16 -5.95
C PHE A 53 1.16 7.69 -4.61
N ALA A 54 1.40 6.91 -3.57
CA ALA A 54 1.06 7.29 -2.21
C ALA A 54 2.26 7.07 -1.29
N MET A 55 2.15 7.57 -0.06
CA MET A 55 3.19 7.44 0.94
C MET A 55 2.54 7.10 2.27
N PHE A 56 3.16 6.20 3.04
CA PHE A 56 2.60 5.75 4.31
C PHE A 56 3.70 5.59 5.35
N GLN A 57 3.39 5.97 6.58
CA GLN A 57 4.31 5.78 7.70
C GLN A 57 4.51 4.28 7.93
N ARG A 58 5.75 3.81 7.81
CA ARG A 58 6.07 2.37 7.93
C ARG A 58 5.57 1.76 9.23
N ALA A 59 5.73 2.47 10.34
CA ALA A 59 5.32 2.01 11.66
C ALA A 59 3.81 1.80 11.80
N ASN A 60 3.02 2.35 10.87
CA ASN A 60 1.56 2.23 10.90
C ASN A 60 1.01 1.11 10.02
N MET A 61 1.87 0.29 9.41
CA MET A 61 1.40 -0.86 8.65
C MET A 61 0.54 -1.76 9.55
N PRO A 62 -0.61 -2.24 9.04
CA PRO A 62 -1.63 -2.82 9.91
C PRO A 62 -1.31 -4.26 10.33
N GLU A 63 -0.81 -4.41 11.56
CA GLU A 63 -0.59 -5.73 12.15
C GLU A 63 -1.89 -6.53 12.23
N ASN A 64 -3.03 -5.85 12.41
CA ASN A 64 -4.33 -6.52 12.46
C ASN A 64 -4.77 -7.09 11.11
N ALA A 65 -4.07 -6.74 10.03
CA ALA A 65 -4.25 -7.36 8.70
C ALA A 65 -3.17 -8.41 8.44
N HIS A 66 -2.52 -8.88 9.50
CA HIS A 66 -1.49 -9.91 9.46
C HIS A 66 -0.23 -9.50 8.68
N TYR A 67 0.01 -8.21 8.54
CA TYR A 67 1.27 -7.76 7.96
C TYR A 67 2.43 -8.21 8.84
N GLU A 68 3.42 -8.87 8.23
CA GLU A 68 4.65 -9.28 8.88
C GLU A 68 5.83 -8.63 8.18
N ALA A 69 6.67 -7.93 8.96
CA ALA A 69 7.89 -7.34 8.43
C ALA A 69 8.88 -8.45 8.06
N PRO A 70 9.77 -8.21 7.07
CA PRO A 70 10.80 -9.21 6.73
C PRO A 70 11.72 -9.50 7.91
N GLU A 71 12.10 -10.75 8.07
CA GLU A 71 13.07 -11.17 9.08
C GLU A 71 14.50 -11.10 8.53
N GLY A 72 15.46 -10.91 9.44
CA GLY A 72 16.88 -11.01 9.15
C GLY A 72 17.57 -9.66 9.01
N SER A 73 18.73 -9.64 8.43
CA SER A 73 19.77 -8.61 8.36
C SER A 73 19.39 -7.17 8.02
N GLY A 74 18.40 -6.57 8.73
CA GLY A 74 18.05 -5.17 8.54
C GLY A 74 17.25 -4.85 7.27
N HIS A 75 16.82 -5.85 6.51
CA HIS A 75 15.96 -5.63 5.35
C HIS A 75 14.61 -5.10 5.81
N LYS A 76 14.08 -4.10 5.09
CA LYS A 76 12.76 -3.52 5.37
C LYS A 76 11.99 -3.37 4.08
N ASP A 77 10.67 -3.56 4.17
CA ASP A 77 9.81 -3.18 3.06
C ASP A 77 9.83 -1.67 2.89
N SER A 78 10.00 -1.21 1.67
CA SER A 78 9.99 0.22 1.35
C SER A 78 8.89 0.61 0.37
N VAL A 79 8.33 -0.37 -0.36
CA VAL A 79 7.25 -0.13 -1.32
C VAL A 79 6.19 -1.20 -1.16
N VAL A 80 4.92 -0.80 -1.19
CA VAL A 80 3.78 -1.72 -1.26
C VAL A 80 3.17 -1.58 -2.64
N LEU A 81 3.00 -2.70 -3.33
CA LEU A 81 2.29 -2.73 -4.61
C LEU A 81 0.81 -2.94 -4.30
N CYS A 82 0.04 -1.88 -4.38
CA CYS A 82 -1.38 -1.92 -4.03
C CYS A 82 -2.19 -2.24 -5.29
N ILE A 83 -2.97 -3.31 -5.22
CA ILE A 83 -3.80 -3.76 -6.35
C ILE A 83 -5.26 -3.72 -5.91
N PRO A 84 -6.03 -2.72 -6.34
CA PRO A 84 -7.46 -2.69 -6.05
C PRO A 84 -8.17 -3.81 -6.79
N CYS A 85 -9.25 -4.31 -6.20
CA CYS A 85 -10.09 -5.33 -6.83
C CYS A 85 -11.54 -5.17 -6.37
N GLU A 86 -12.46 -5.76 -7.11
CA GLU A 86 -13.89 -5.68 -6.78
C GLU A 86 -14.23 -6.39 -5.47
N ASP A 87 -13.66 -7.58 -5.29
CA ASP A 87 -13.97 -8.41 -4.12
C ASP A 87 -12.72 -9.13 -3.66
N VAL A 88 -12.19 -8.67 -2.52
CA VAL A 88 -10.94 -9.20 -1.96
C VAL A 88 -11.07 -10.69 -1.61
N ASP A 89 -12.21 -11.09 -1.06
CA ASP A 89 -12.40 -12.49 -0.66
C ASP A 89 -12.44 -13.44 -1.85
N ILE A 90 -13.07 -13.03 -2.93
CA ILE A 90 -13.12 -13.84 -4.17
C ILE A 90 -11.70 -13.98 -4.74
N GLU A 91 -10.94 -12.89 -4.81
CA GLU A 91 -9.58 -12.94 -5.32
C GLU A 91 -8.66 -13.76 -4.40
N PHE A 92 -8.84 -13.64 -3.09
CA PHE A 92 -8.10 -14.44 -2.12
C PHE A 92 -8.32 -15.93 -2.36
N GLU A 93 -9.57 -16.37 -2.47
CA GLU A 93 -9.89 -17.78 -2.70
C GLU A 93 -9.37 -18.26 -4.06
N ARG A 94 -9.49 -17.43 -5.09
CA ARG A 94 -9.02 -17.77 -6.43
C ARG A 94 -7.51 -18.00 -6.43
N LEU A 95 -6.75 -17.08 -5.83
CA LEU A 95 -5.29 -17.17 -5.80
C LEU A 95 -4.81 -18.29 -4.89
N LYS A 96 -5.48 -18.49 -3.77
CA LYS A 96 -5.19 -19.58 -2.85
C LYS A 96 -5.34 -20.94 -3.55
N ALA A 97 -6.39 -21.08 -4.36
CA ALA A 97 -6.60 -22.30 -5.14
C ALA A 97 -5.49 -22.55 -6.17
N LEU A 98 -4.80 -21.49 -6.61
CA LEU A 98 -3.65 -21.59 -7.51
C LEU A 98 -2.32 -21.82 -6.77
N GLY A 99 -2.37 -21.97 -5.45
CA GLY A 99 -1.17 -22.25 -4.66
C GLY A 99 -0.46 -21.03 -4.11
N VAL A 100 -1.06 -19.83 -4.23
CA VAL A 100 -0.47 -18.61 -3.69
C VAL A 100 -0.60 -18.61 -2.16
N GLU A 101 0.49 -18.29 -1.48
CA GLU A 101 0.50 -18.16 -0.02
C GLU A 101 0.28 -16.70 0.38
N PHE A 102 -0.48 -16.50 1.48
CA PHE A 102 -0.79 -15.19 2.01
C PHE A 102 -0.27 -15.06 3.43
N MET A 103 -0.06 -13.83 3.88
CA MET A 103 0.34 -13.55 5.26
C MET A 103 -0.77 -13.84 6.27
N GLY A 104 -2.01 -13.87 5.81
CA GLY A 104 -3.18 -14.18 6.63
C GLY A 104 -4.43 -14.12 5.80
N GLU A 105 -5.58 -14.18 6.45
CA GLU A 105 -6.86 -14.07 5.76
C GLU A 105 -7.27 -12.61 5.57
N PRO A 106 -8.17 -12.31 4.62
CA PRO A 106 -8.68 -10.95 4.46
C PRO A 106 -9.30 -10.40 5.73
N VAL A 107 -9.04 -9.12 6.01
CA VAL A 107 -9.63 -8.41 7.14
C VAL A 107 -10.20 -7.07 6.68
N THR A 108 -11.16 -6.56 7.46
CA THR A 108 -11.70 -5.23 7.24
C THR A 108 -10.99 -4.27 8.18
N ILE A 109 -10.41 -3.21 7.63
CA ILE A 109 -9.80 -2.12 8.39
C ILE A 109 -10.86 -1.01 8.46
N GLU A 110 -11.60 -0.96 9.55
CA GLU A 110 -12.77 -0.08 9.66
C GLU A 110 -12.41 1.39 9.53
N LYS A 111 -11.32 1.82 10.15
CA LYS A 111 -10.92 3.23 10.08
C LYS A 111 -10.53 3.69 8.68
N TRP A 112 -10.23 2.76 7.77
CA TRP A 112 -9.88 3.05 6.38
C TRP A 112 -11.01 2.70 5.43
N TYR A 113 -12.11 2.15 5.92
CA TYR A 113 -13.25 1.70 5.11
C TYR A 113 -12.82 0.79 3.98
N MET A 114 -11.89 -0.13 4.27
CA MET A 114 -11.40 -1.05 3.24
C MET A 114 -11.21 -2.45 3.78
N ARG A 115 -11.33 -3.41 2.87
CA ARG A 115 -10.98 -4.79 3.14
C ARG A 115 -9.68 -5.10 2.41
N CYS A 116 -8.76 -5.80 3.07
CA CYS A 116 -7.47 -6.07 2.45
C CYS A 116 -6.87 -7.40 2.89
N VAL A 117 -5.89 -7.85 2.11
CA VAL A 117 -5.07 -9.01 2.42
C VAL A 117 -3.68 -8.78 1.83
N TYR A 118 -2.65 -9.29 2.52
CA TYR A 118 -1.25 -9.12 2.10
C TYR A 118 -0.65 -10.43 1.64
N LEU A 119 0.20 -10.33 0.62
CA LEU A 119 1.00 -11.45 0.12
C LEU A 119 2.34 -10.91 -0.38
N ARG A 120 3.25 -11.81 -0.74
CA ARG A 120 4.52 -11.43 -1.37
C ARG A 120 4.65 -12.11 -2.71
N ASP A 121 5.30 -11.42 -3.65
CA ASP A 121 5.64 -12.02 -4.93
C ASP A 121 6.86 -12.95 -4.75
N PRO A 122 7.29 -13.71 -5.79
CA PRO A 122 8.43 -14.62 -5.67
C PRO A 122 9.75 -13.97 -5.28
N GLU A 123 9.92 -12.67 -5.51
CA GLU A 123 11.12 -11.92 -5.12
C GLU A 123 10.98 -11.25 -3.75
N GLY A 124 9.85 -11.46 -3.07
CA GLY A 124 9.62 -10.92 -1.73
C GLY A 124 8.98 -9.54 -1.71
N ASN A 125 8.54 -9.00 -2.84
CA ASN A 125 7.86 -7.69 -2.86
C ASN A 125 6.48 -7.81 -2.24
N ILE A 126 6.16 -6.90 -1.33
CA ILE A 126 4.86 -6.93 -0.65
C ILE A 126 3.76 -6.42 -1.57
N ILE A 127 2.64 -7.13 -1.58
CA ILE A 127 1.45 -6.81 -2.36
C ILE A 127 0.27 -6.67 -1.41
N GLU A 128 -0.58 -5.69 -1.65
CA GLU A 128 -1.83 -5.51 -0.93
C GLU A 128 -2.98 -5.62 -1.93
N LEU A 129 -3.88 -6.57 -1.72
CA LEU A 129 -5.15 -6.57 -2.44
C LEU A 129 -6.17 -5.84 -1.58
N SER A 130 -6.90 -4.90 -2.16
CA SER A 130 -7.85 -4.08 -1.41
C SER A 130 -9.11 -3.77 -2.20
N GLY A 131 -10.17 -3.62 -1.46
CA GLY A 131 -11.46 -3.30 -2.06
C GLY A 131 -12.52 -2.94 -1.05
#